data_98e1dbdc83dafe4e31003fdf9e4641b7
#
_entry.id   98e1dbdc83dafe4e31003fdf9e4641b7
#
_cell.length_a   1.000
_cell.length_b   1.000
_cell.length_c   1.000
_cell.angle_alpha   90.00
_cell.angle_beta   90.00
_cell.angle_gamma   90.00
#
_symmetry.space_group_name_H-M   'P 1'
#
loop_
_entity.id
_entity.type
_entity.pdbx_description
1 polymer ?
#
loop_
_entity_poly.entity_id
_entity_poly.type
_entity_poly.pdbx_seq_one_letter_code
_entity_poly.pdbx_strand_id
1 'polypeptide(L)'
;LFVTQDYMSRIRGGHNFTQIRVSNKPIYSIHIGSHLLVALDQQSADLHYSHLSGPSIIIHDLNTVKVPKTVKIHDVGIPIKKIAVESGSPLYSNSVVLGIVSALLKLELSILRNILKACFVKKSAEQTKGNMTAAAEGFRYTSKNFQNLTITLGKVKKKNRMLICGSESISLGMMAGGLR
;
A
#
# COMPACT_ATOMS: atom_id res chain seq x y z
N LEU A 1 6.97 -1.08 12.84
CA LEU A 1 6.39 -1.60 11.62
C LEU A 1 6.40 -3.12 11.68
N PHE A 2 5.31 -3.75 11.27
CA PHE A 2 5.19 -5.20 11.11
C PHE A 2 4.47 -5.46 9.79
N VAL A 3 5.01 -6.34 8.96
CA VAL A 3 4.48 -6.64 7.62
C VAL A 3 4.28 -8.14 7.50
N THR A 4 3.13 -8.54 7.04
CA THR A 4 2.82 -9.92 6.65
C THR A 4 2.35 -9.94 5.20
N GLN A 5 2.69 -11.02 4.52
CA GLN A 5 2.27 -11.26 3.14
C GLN A 5 1.68 -12.65 3.06
N ASP A 6 0.57 -12.77 2.37
CA ASP A 6 -0.07 -14.05 2.10
C ASP A 6 -0.07 -14.31 0.60
N TYR A 7 0.39 -15.48 0.23
CA TYR A 7 0.49 -15.96 -1.15
C TYR A 7 -0.17 -17.32 -1.27
N MET A 8 -1.02 -17.45 -2.26
CA MET A 8 -1.50 -18.79 -2.63
C MET A 8 -0.37 -19.60 -3.25
N SER A 9 -0.35 -20.91 -2.97
CA SER A 9 0.63 -21.86 -3.54
C SER A 9 0.36 -22.14 -5.04
N ARG A 10 0.29 -21.07 -5.86
CA ARG A 10 0.07 -21.14 -7.30
C ARG A 10 1.13 -20.33 -8.04
N ILE A 11 1.56 -20.83 -9.20
CA ILE A 11 2.56 -20.15 -10.04
C ILE A 11 1.99 -18.84 -10.60
N ARG A 12 0.69 -18.80 -10.90
CA ARG A 12 -0.01 -17.59 -11.38
C ARG A 12 -1.46 -17.58 -10.90
N GLY A 13 -1.95 -16.37 -10.60
CA GLY A 13 -3.31 -16.13 -10.12
C GLY A 13 -3.48 -16.46 -8.64
N GLY A 14 -4.71 -16.30 -8.17
CA GLY A 14 -5.06 -16.44 -6.77
C GLY A 14 -5.05 -15.10 -6.03
N HIS A 15 -5.62 -15.12 -4.85
CA HIS A 15 -5.70 -13.94 -3.99
C HIS A 15 -4.39 -13.79 -3.19
N ASN A 16 -3.75 -12.63 -3.33
CA ASN A 16 -2.57 -12.27 -2.56
C ASN A 16 -2.84 -10.96 -1.83
N PHE A 17 -2.41 -10.86 -0.58
CA PHE A 17 -2.50 -9.59 0.13
C PHE A 17 -1.28 -9.32 1.00
N THR A 18 -1.08 -8.06 1.30
CA THR A 18 -0.06 -7.60 2.24
C THR A 18 -0.73 -6.78 3.32
N GLN A 19 -0.49 -7.14 4.58
CA GLN A 19 -0.94 -6.38 5.72
C GLN A 19 0.23 -5.65 6.35
N ILE A 20 0.07 -4.33 6.54
CA ILE A 20 1.07 -3.47 7.15
C ILE A 20 0.50 -2.89 8.44
N ARG A 21 1.13 -3.19 9.55
CA ARG A 21 0.78 -2.62 10.85
C ARG A 21 1.82 -1.60 11.28
N VAL A 22 1.36 -0.39 11.55
CA VAL A 22 2.20 0.73 12.00
C VAL A 22 1.80 1.10 13.43
N SER A 23 2.77 1.25 14.33
CA SER A 23 2.52 1.66 15.71
C SER A 23 3.75 2.37 16.29
N ASN A 24 3.53 3.24 17.26
CA ASN A 24 4.58 3.83 18.10
C ASN A 24 5.03 2.91 19.24
N LYS A 25 4.27 1.82 19.50
CA LYS A 25 4.61 0.76 20.45
C LYS A 25 5.22 -0.45 19.71
N PRO A 26 6.00 -1.32 20.38
CA PRO A 26 6.45 -2.57 19.81
C PRO A 26 5.27 -3.41 19.28
N ILE A 27 5.48 -4.07 18.16
CA ILE A 27 4.48 -4.93 17.51
C ILE A 27 5.10 -6.33 17.41
N TYR A 28 4.38 -7.34 17.92
CA TYR A 28 4.85 -8.72 17.98
C TYR A 28 3.95 -9.69 17.21
N SER A 29 2.81 -9.21 16.70
CA SER A 29 1.82 -10.05 16.01
C SER A 29 1.04 -9.26 14.96
N ILE A 30 0.38 -10.00 14.08
CA ILE A 30 -0.65 -9.46 13.19
C ILE A 30 -1.88 -8.98 14.00
N HIS A 31 -2.71 -8.20 13.34
CA HIS A 31 -4.01 -7.76 13.86
C HIS A 31 -5.08 -8.07 12.82
N ILE A 32 -6.20 -8.62 13.22
CA ILE A 32 -7.28 -8.97 12.30
C ILE A 32 -7.96 -7.70 11.75
N GLY A 33 -8.13 -6.67 12.57
CA GLY A 33 -8.77 -5.41 12.15
C GLY A 33 -7.88 -4.51 11.31
N SER A 34 -8.47 -3.82 10.33
CA SER A 34 -7.79 -2.87 9.45
C SER A 34 -8.48 -1.51 9.46
N HIS A 35 -7.70 -0.42 9.42
CA HIS A 35 -8.22 0.94 9.30
C HIS A 35 -8.21 1.43 7.84
N LEU A 36 -7.43 0.79 6.98
CA LEU A 36 -7.33 1.09 5.56
C LEU A 36 -7.29 -0.22 4.79
N LEU A 37 -8.21 -0.40 3.88
CA LEU A 37 -8.25 -1.48 2.91
C LEU A 37 -8.04 -0.90 1.51
N VAL A 38 -7.16 -1.52 0.73
CA VAL A 38 -7.03 -1.25 -0.69
C VAL A 38 -7.49 -2.49 -1.45
N ALA A 39 -8.60 -2.39 -2.14
CA ALA A 39 -9.19 -3.48 -2.93
C ALA A 39 -9.01 -3.20 -4.43
N LEU A 40 -8.11 -3.92 -5.08
CA LEU A 40 -7.85 -3.77 -6.51
C LEU A 40 -8.77 -4.62 -7.39
N ASP A 41 -9.45 -5.58 -6.78
CA ASP A 41 -10.45 -6.44 -7.40
C ASP A 41 -11.60 -6.73 -6.41
N GLN A 42 -12.69 -7.30 -6.96
CA GLN A 42 -13.87 -7.60 -6.16
C GLN A 42 -13.59 -8.65 -5.08
N GLN A 43 -12.77 -9.67 -5.38
CA GLN A 43 -12.43 -10.71 -4.42
C GLN A 43 -11.72 -10.12 -3.19
N SER A 44 -10.82 -9.16 -3.37
CA SER A 44 -10.15 -8.46 -2.27
C SER A 44 -11.14 -7.69 -1.39
N ALA A 45 -12.13 -7.05 -2.01
CA ALA A 45 -13.18 -6.37 -1.25
C ALA A 45 -14.03 -7.37 -0.46
N ASP A 46 -14.51 -8.43 -1.10
CA ASP A 46 -15.40 -9.42 -0.48
C ASP A 46 -14.74 -10.13 0.72
N LEU A 47 -13.45 -10.49 0.59
CA LEU A 47 -12.72 -11.21 1.64
C LEU A 47 -12.34 -10.33 2.82
N HIS A 48 -11.98 -9.06 2.57
CA HIS A 48 -11.37 -8.22 3.62
C HIS A 48 -12.27 -7.10 4.13
N TYR A 49 -13.44 -6.86 3.51
CA TYR A 49 -14.35 -5.82 3.95
C TYR A 49 -14.80 -6.01 5.41
N SER A 50 -15.07 -7.24 5.84
CA SER A 50 -15.46 -7.57 7.21
C SER A 50 -14.36 -7.32 8.24
N HIS A 51 -13.11 -7.22 7.80
CA HIS A 51 -11.96 -6.93 8.67
C HIS A 51 -11.79 -5.42 8.93
N LEU A 52 -12.57 -4.55 8.27
CA LEU A 52 -12.56 -3.12 8.56
C LEU A 52 -13.18 -2.85 9.93
N SER A 53 -12.45 -2.16 10.80
CA SER A 53 -12.84 -1.92 12.18
C SER A 53 -12.84 -0.44 12.52
N GLY A 54 -13.94 0.02 13.15
CA GLY A 54 -14.13 1.41 13.53
C GLY A 54 -14.29 2.34 12.32
N PRO A 55 -13.94 3.62 12.44
CA PRO A 55 -13.89 4.53 11.31
C PRO A 55 -12.71 4.15 10.40
N SER A 56 -13.05 3.51 9.28
CA SER A 56 -12.08 2.94 8.33
C SER A 56 -12.26 3.52 6.95
N ILE A 57 -11.25 3.36 6.11
CA ILE A 57 -11.27 3.79 4.71
C ILE A 57 -11.13 2.56 3.82
N ILE A 58 -11.97 2.45 2.80
CA ILE A 58 -11.77 1.52 1.70
C ILE A 58 -11.43 2.28 0.43
N ILE A 59 -10.29 1.94 -0.19
CA ILE A 59 -9.89 2.42 -1.51
C ILE A 59 -10.18 1.33 -2.51
N HIS A 60 -10.88 1.66 -3.59
CA HIS A 60 -11.17 0.68 -4.63
C HIS A 60 -11.26 1.31 -6.01
N ASP A 61 -11.16 0.50 -7.05
CA ASP A 61 -11.44 0.97 -8.41
C ASP A 61 -12.95 1.16 -8.60
N LEU A 62 -13.35 2.42 -8.85
CA LEU A 62 -14.74 2.86 -8.96
C LEU A 62 -15.54 2.06 -10.01
N ASN A 63 -14.89 1.61 -11.07
CA ASN A 63 -15.56 0.98 -12.21
C ASN A 63 -15.67 -0.54 -12.09
N THR A 64 -14.82 -1.17 -11.29
CA THR A 64 -14.69 -2.64 -11.27
C THR A 64 -14.96 -3.29 -9.92
N VAL A 65 -15.00 -2.50 -8.84
CA VAL A 65 -15.22 -3.01 -7.48
C VAL A 65 -16.46 -2.35 -6.87
N LYS A 66 -17.36 -3.17 -6.37
CA LYS A 66 -18.57 -2.72 -5.67
C LYS A 66 -18.38 -2.96 -4.17
N VAL A 67 -18.65 -1.95 -3.36
CA VAL A 67 -18.55 -2.05 -1.90
C VAL A 67 -19.90 -1.73 -1.26
N PRO A 68 -20.24 -2.38 -0.14
CA PRO A 68 -21.44 -2.05 0.63
C PRO A 68 -21.32 -0.63 1.20
N LYS A 69 -22.39 0.15 1.10
CA LYS A 69 -22.43 1.48 1.72
C LYS A 69 -22.77 1.35 3.20
N THR A 70 -21.88 1.78 4.07
CA THR A 70 -22.11 1.83 5.52
C THR A 70 -21.63 3.17 6.06
N VAL A 71 -22.27 3.63 7.14
CA VAL A 71 -21.97 4.94 7.77
C VAL A 71 -20.57 4.95 8.42
N LYS A 72 -20.03 3.79 8.76
CA LYS A 72 -18.75 3.66 9.51
C LYS A 72 -17.51 3.56 8.61
N ILE A 73 -17.68 3.36 7.31
CA ILE A 73 -16.58 3.13 6.38
C ILE A 73 -16.61 4.22 5.32
N HIS A 74 -15.51 4.97 5.21
CA HIS A 74 -15.34 5.96 4.17
C HIS A 74 -14.99 5.28 2.85
N ASP A 75 -15.91 5.38 1.90
CA ASP A 75 -15.76 4.85 0.55
C ASP A 75 -14.94 5.83 -0.32
N VAL A 76 -13.79 5.37 -0.79
CA VAL A 76 -12.87 6.11 -1.67
C VAL A 76 -12.79 5.40 -3.01
N GLY A 77 -13.85 5.55 -3.81
CA GLY A 77 -13.89 5.06 -5.19
C GLY A 77 -13.09 5.97 -6.12
N ILE A 78 -12.06 5.44 -6.76
CA ILE A 78 -11.17 6.16 -7.68
C ILE A 78 -11.06 5.37 -8.99
N PRO A 79 -11.07 6.02 -10.16
CA PRO A 79 -10.91 5.32 -11.45
C PRO A 79 -9.45 4.91 -11.66
N ILE A 80 -8.95 3.96 -10.83
CA ILE A 80 -7.54 3.57 -10.75
C ILE A 80 -7.02 3.05 -12.08
N LYS A 81 -7.77 2.15 -12.72
CA LYS A 81 -7.39 1.57 -14.01
C LYS A 81 -7.34 2.62 -15.13
N LYS A 82 -8.29 3.56 -15.12
CA LYS A 82 -8.32 4.66 -16.10
C LYS A 82 -7.07 5.54 -15.95
N ILE A 83 -6.75 5.96 -14.72
CA ILE A 83 -5.54 6.77 -14.44
C ILE A 83 -4.27 6.02 -14.86
N ALA A 84 -4.20 4.71 -14.61
CA ALA A 84 -3.05 3.89 -15.01
C ALA A 84 -2.87 3.85 -16.53
N VAL A 85 -3.96 3.62 -17.29
CA VAL A 85 -3.95 3.61 -18.76
C VAL A 85 -3.54 4.98 -19.33
N GLU A 86 -4.10 6.05 -18.81
CA GLU A 86 -3.76 7.43 -19.20
C GLU A 86 -2.28 7.77 -18.89
N SER A 87 -1.67 7.10 -17.91
CA SER A 87 -0.26 7.22 -17.57
C SER A 87 0.65 6.33 -18.44
N GLY A 88 0.09 5.54 -19.36
CA GLY A 88 0.79 4.74 -20.36
C GLY A 88 0.57 3.23 -20.29
N SER A 89 0.10 2.66 -19.18
CA SER A 89 -0.15 1.22 -19.10
C SER A 89 -1.11 0.84 -17.95
N PRO A 90 -2.02 -0.11 -18.15
CA PRO A 90 -2.85 -0.65 -17.07
C PRO A 90 -2.01 -1.30 -15.94
N LEU A 91 -0.78 -1.71 -16.23
CA LEU A 91 0.15 -2.27 -15.24
C LEU A 91 0.61 -1.25 -14.18
N TYR A 92 0.39 0.03 -14.41
CA TYR A 92 0.75 1.08 -13.45
C TYR A 92 -0.29 1.29 -12.34
N SER A 93 -1.35 0.48 -12.29
CA SER A 93 -2.41 0.56 -11.27
C SER A 93 -1.87 0.55 -9.83
N ASN A 94 -0.87 -0.29 -9.56
CA ASN A 94 -0.23 -0.32 -8.23
C ASN A 94 0.47 1.01 -7.89
N SER A 95 1.08 1.65 -8.88
CA SER A 95 1.72 2.96 -8.68
C SER A 95 0.69 4.07 -8.44
N VAL A 96 -0.46 4.02 -9.12
CA VAL A 96 -1.60 4.91 -8.83
C VAL A 96 -2.02 4.76 -7.37
N VAL A 97 -2.19 3.52 -6.89
CA VAL A 97 -2.56 3.22 -5.50
C VAL A 97 -1.53 3.74 -4.50
N LEU A 98 -0.23 3.58 -4.78
CA LEU A 98 0.81 4.15 -3.92
C LEU A 98 0.69 5.68 -3.80
N GLY A 99 0.34 6.36 -4.89
CA GLY A 99 0.04 7.79 -4.89
C GLY A 99 -1.17 8.12 -4.02
N ILE A 100 -2.27 7.37 -4.16
CA ILE A 100 -3.50 7.55 -3.39
C ILE A 100 -3.22 7.38 -1.89
N VAL A 101 -2.60 6.28 -1.51
CA VAL A 101 -2.27 5.98 -0.10
C VAL A 101 -1.33 7.04 0.48
N SER A 102 -0.33 7.48 -0.29
CA SER A 102 0.58 8.54 0.14
C SER A 102 -0.13 9.86 0.42
N ALA A 103 -1.12 10.22 -0.40
CA ALA A 103 -1.93 11.42 -0.20
C ALA A 103 -2.81 11.32 1.07
N LEU A 104 -3.47 10.18 1.30
CA LEU A 104 -4.28 9.95 2.50
C LEU A 104 -3.45 9.94 3.79
N LEU A 105 -2.22 9.44 3.72
CA LEU A 105 -1.26 9.43 4.83
C LEU A 105 -0.50 10.74 4.98
N LYS A 106 -0.78 11.76 4.14
CA LYS A 106 -0.06 13.05 4.12
C LYS A 106 1.46 12.90 3.98
N LEU A 107 1.90 11.91 3.23
CA LEU A 107 3.32 11.72 2.92
C LEU A 107 3.72 12.69 1.79
N GLU A 108 4.97 13.13 1.81
CA GLU A 108 5.49 13.98 0.73
C GLU A 108 5.66 13.17 -0.55
N LEU A 109 5.20 13.72 -1.67
CA LEU A 109 5.35 13.10 -2.99
C LEU A 109 6.82 12.88 -3.39
N SER A 110 7.72 13.70 -2.86
CA SER A 110 9.18 13.58 -3.02
C SER A 110 9.71 12.25 -2.48
N ILE A 111 9.23 11.82 -1.32
CA ILE A 111 9.60 10.54 -0.70
C ILE A 111 9.13 9.39 -1.59
N LEU A 112 7.87 9.42 -2.04
CA LEU A 112 7.34 8.39 -2.94
C LEU A 112 8.14 8.29 -4.24
N ARG A 113 8.47 9.43 -4.85
CA ARG A 113 9.28 9.47 -6.08
C ARG A 113 10.66 8.84 -5.88
N ASN A 114 11.33 9.12 -4.77
CA ASN A 114 12.64 8.54 -4.46
C ASN A 114 12.55 7.02 -4.27
N ILE A 115 11.52 6.53 -3.58
CA ILE A 115 11.27 5.09 -3.41
C ILE A 115 11.01 4.42 -4.76
N LEU A 116 10.16 5.00 -5.61
CA LEU A 116 9.87 4.44 -6.93
C LEU A 116 11.11 4.41 -7.81
N LYS A 117 11.93 5.46 -7.81
CA LYS A 117 13.23 5.45 -8.52
C LYS A 117 14.11 4.29 -8.07
N ALA A 118 14.24 4.07 -6.76
CA ALA A 118 15.04 2.97 -6.22
C ALA A 118 14.47 1.59 -6.59
N CYS A 119 13.15 1.41 -6.55
CA CYS A 119 12.49 0.15 -6.89
C CYS A 119 12.60 -0.20 -8.39
N PHE A 120 12.60 0.80 -9.26
CA PHE A 120 12.61 0.62 -10.71
C PHE A 120 13.98 0.80 -11.38
N VAL A 121 15.07 0.82 -10.62
CA VAL A 121 16.46 0.98 -11.16
C VAL A 121 16.78 0.00 -12.29
N LYS A 122 16.25 -1.24 -12.23
CA LYS A 122 16.49 -2.29 -13.25
C LYS A 122 15.47 -2.27 -14.40
N LYS A 123 14.56 -1.29 -14.44
CA LYS A 123 13.53 -1.16 -15.49
C LYS A 123 13.94 -0.10 -16.51
N SER A 124 13.25 -0.08 -17.67
CA SER A 124 13.48 0.95 -18.68
C SER A 124 13.14 2.35 -18.13
N ALA A 125 13.77 3.38 -18.70
CA ALA A 125 13.49 4.76 -18.35
C ALA A 125 12.01 5.13 -18.57
N GLU A 126 11.41 4.60 -19.64
CA GLU A 126 10.00 4.79 -19.96
C GLU A 126 9.08 4.18 -18.89
N GLN A 127 9.33 2.92 -18.50
CA GLN A 127 8.56 2.25 -17.43
C GLN A 127 8.70 3.00 -16.10
N THR A 128 9.88 3.45 -15.75
CA THR A 128 10.12 4.22 -14.53
C THR A 128 9.36 5.54 -14.56
N LYS A 129 9.42 6.28 -15.67
CA LYS A 129 8.69 7.53 -15.88
C LYS A 129 7.18 7.31 -15.80
N GLY A 130 6.65 6.28 -16.47
CA GLY A 130 5.22 5.94 -16.45
C GLY A 130 4.71 5.64 -15.05
N ASN A 131 5.44 4.82 -14.28
CA ASN A 131 5.08 4.54 -12.88
C ASN A 131 5.11 5.78 -11.99
N MET A 132 6.09 6.66 -12.18
CA MET A 132 6.18 7.92 -11.43
C MET A 132 5.04 8.89 -11.79
N THR A 133 4.66 8.95 -13.06
CA THR A 133 3.52 9.75 -13.53
C THR A 133 2.23 9.19 -12.91
N ALA A 134 1.99 7.89 -13.01
CA ALA A 134 0.82 7.23 -12.45
C ALA A 134 0.67 7.48 -10.93
N ALA A 135 1.77 7.38 -10.20
CA ALA A 135 1.77 7.68 -8.76
C ALA A 135 1.45 9.16 -8.46
N ALA A 136 2.02 10.08 -9.24
CA ALA A 136 1.75 11.52 -9.10
C ALA A 136 0.28 11.85 -9.41
N GLU A 137 -0.32 11.22 -10.43
CA GLU A 137 -1.72 11.38 -10.79
C GLU A 137 -2.65 10.85 -9.69
N GLY A 138 -2.38 9.64 -9.16
CA GLY A 138 -3.13 9.09 -8.02
C GLY A 138 -3.07 10.00 -6.79
N PHE A 139 -1.88 10.53 -6.48
CA PHE A 139 -1.69 11.49 -5.40
C PHE A 139 -2.49 12.77 -5.61
N ARG A 140 -2.41 13.35 -6.81
CA ARG A 140 -3.11 14.59 -7.17
C ARG A 140 -4.62 14.42 -7.12
N TYR A 141 -5.13 13.35 -7.70
CA TYR A 141 -6.56 13.04 -7.70
C TYR A 141 -7.11 12.97 -6.27
N THR A 142 -6.42 12.24 -5.40
CA THR A 142 -6.82 12.06 -4.00
C THR A 142 -6.75 13.37 -3.22
N SER A 143 -5.66 14.11 -3.36
CA SER A 143 -5.48 15.40 -2.70
C SER A 143 -6.54 16.44 -3.11
N LYS A 144 -7.07 16.35 -4.34
CA LYS A 144 -8.12 17.25 -4.83
C LYS A 144 -9.51 16.84 -4.34
N ASN A 145 -9.84 15.54 -4.38
CA ASN A 145 -11.20 15.06 -4.20
C ASN A 145 -11.50 14.57 -2.76
N PHE A 146 -10.47 14.23 -1.96
CA PHE A 146 -10.62 13.62 -0.64
C PHE A 146 -9.83 14.37 0.44
N GLN A 147 -9.84 15.70 0.41
CA GLN A 147 -9.05 16.56 1.32
C GLN A 147 -9.37 16.34 2.80
N ASN A 148 -10.61 15.99 3.12
CA ASN A 148 -11.09 15.78 4.49
C ASN A 148 -10.79 14.37 5.02
N LEU A 149 -10.38 13.45 4.16
CA LEU A 149 -10.02 12.09 4.55
C LEU A 149 -8.50 11.99 4.73
N THR A 150 -8.07 11.84 5.96
CA THR A 150 -6.65 11.68 6.25
C THR A 150 -6.43 10.69 7.37
N ILE A 151 -5.39 9.87 7.22
CA ILE A 151 -4.87 9.03 8.29
C ILE A 151 -3.59 9.68 8.78
N THR A 152 -3.61 10.21 10.00
CA THR A 152 -2.42 10.84 10.58
C THR A 152 -1.52 9.78 11.20
N LEU A 153 -0.35 9.58 10.60
CA LEU A 153 0.71 8.80 11.21
C LEU A 153 1.41 9.68 12.27
N GLY A 154 1.52 9.18 13.49
CA GLY A 154 2.21 9.89 14.55
C GLY A 154 3.67 10.20 14.18
N LYS A 155 4.17 11.37 14.56
CA LYS A 155 5.59 11.73 14.36
C LYS A 155 6.47 10.76 15.14
N VAL A 156 7.37 10.08 14.47
CA VAL A 156 8.35 9.19 15.10
C VAL A 156 9.71 9.86 15.11
N LYS A 157 10.37 9.90 16.28
CA LYS A 157 11.77 10.33 16.37
C LYS A 157 12.62 9.42 15.49
N LYS A 158 13.45 10.03 14.64
CA LYS A 158 14.38 9.29 13.78
C LYS A 158 15.30 8.42 14.65
N LYS A 159 15.22 7.11 14.49
CA LYS A 159 16.10 6.15 15.15
C LYS A 159 16.79 5.33 14.07
N ASN A 160 18.05 4.98 14.30
CA ASN A 160 18.76 4.04 13.43
C ASN A 160 18.12 2.65 13.61
N ARG A 161 17.15 2.33 12.75
CA ARG A 161 16.46 1.05 12.72
C ARG A 161 16.52 0.48 11.32
N MET A 162 16.69 -0.81 11.24
CA MET A 162 16.66 -1.58 9.99
C MET A 162 15.33 -2.32 9.91
N LEU A 163 14.73 -2.33 8.73
CA LEU A 163 13.63 -3.22 8.40
C LEU A 163 14.24 -4.46 7.76
N ILE A 164 14.06 -5.60 8.38
CA ILE A 164 14.57 -6.89 7.91
C ILE A 164 13.46 -7.93 7.94
N CYS A 165 13.55 -8.93 7.06
CA CYS A 165 12.66 -10.08 7.10
C CYS A 165 13.17 -11.14 8.11
N GLY A 166 12.32 -12.13 8.41
CA GLY A 166 12.68 -13.18 9.39
C GLY A 166 13.92 -13.96 9.01
N SER A 167 14.08 -14.33 7.73
CA SER A 167 15.29 -15.04 7.24
C SER A 167 16.56 -14.21 7.36
N GLU A 168 16.50 -12.91 7.04
CA GLU A 168 17.64 -11.99 7.23
C GLU A 168 18.00 -11.86 8.71
N SER A 169 16.99 -11.79 9.58
CA SER A 169 17.18 -11.71 11.03
C SER A 169 17.88 -12.96 11.58
N ILE A 170 17.46 -14.15 11.13
CA ILE A 170 18.10 -15.43 11.51
C ILE A 170 19.54 -15.44 11.01
N SER A 171 19.79 -15.11 9.75
CA SER A 171 21.13 -15.10 9.17
C SER A 171 22.07 -14.16 9.94
N LEU A 172 21.63 -12.95 10.25
CA LEU A 172 22.40 -12.00 11.05
C LEU A 172 22.66 -12.52 12.46
N GLY A 173 21.68 -13.17 13.09
CA GLY A 173 21.84 -13.80 14.41
C GLY A 173 22.86 -14.93 14.41
N MET A 174 22.84 -15.79 13.39
CA MET A 174 23.81 -16.87 13.21
C MET A 174 25.24 -16.33 13.03
N MET A 175 25.41 -15.30 12.19
CA MET A 175 26.71 -14.65 12.00
C MET A 175 27.21 -13.99 13.30
N ALA A 176 26.35 -13.30 14.03
CA ALA A 176 26.70 -12.72 15.32
C ALA A 176 27.02 -13.77 16.39
N GLY A 177 26.42 -14.97 16.30
CA GLY A 177 26.71 -16.12 17.14
C GLY A 177 28.00 -16.90 16.75
N GLY A 178 28.72 -16.44 15.72
CA GLY A 178 29.99 -17.04 15.29
C GLY A 178 29.85 -18.19 14.30
N LEU A 179 28.69 -18.40 13.70
CA LEU A 179 28.53 -19.34 12.60
C LEU A 179 29.30 -18.83 11.38
N ARG A 180 30.15 -19.69 10.80
CA ARG A 180 30.95 -19.42 9.61
C ARG A 180 30.49 -20.25 8.43
#